data_0a503fb0b77bdf09239beb417cc53df5
#
_entry.id   0a503fb0b77bdf09239beb417cc53df5
#
_cell.length_a   1.000
_cell.length_b   1.000
_cell.length_c   1.000
_cell.angle_alpha   90.00
_cell.angle_beta   90.00
_cell.angle_gamma   90.00
#
_symmetry.space_group_name_H-M   'P 1'
#
loop_
_entity.id
_entity.type
_entity.pdbx_description
1 polymer ?
#
loop_
_entity_poly.entity_id
_entity_poly.type
_entity_poly.pdbx_seq_one_letter_code
_entity_poly.pdbx_strand_id
1 'polypeptide(L)'
;MKVLMDRIVGMVHPYMGQKLDNPDSMNKPMHGLQNQKPGQRIILLSSCAWCDIDVVYEPIRKQFDIILGKDSYDLIVCPQMRALHHRGGERRLNMLRKRYAAGGSELAKTGKLSKEAIDIMQKPMFGDETYRELVVQFVTHMFDRDDNF
;
A
#
# COMPACT_ATOMS: atom_id res chain seq x y z
N MET A 1 6.74 -7.71 4.36
CA MET A 1 6.47 -7.80 2.91
C MET A 1 6.94 -9.11 2.29
N LYS A 2 8.18 -9.56 2.50
CA LYS A 2 8.69 -10.84 1.97
C LYS A 2 7.74 -12.01 2.25
N VAL A 3 7.24 -12.16 3.48
CA VAL A 3 6.31 -13.23 3.88
C VAL A 3 5.00 -13.20 3.09
N LEU A 4 4.48 -12.01 2.77
CA LEU A 4 3.29 -11.87 1.93
C LEU A 4 3.59 -12.32 0.50
N MET A 5 4.72 -11.91 -0.06
CA MET A 5 5.15 -12.32 -1.40
C MET A 5 5.37 -13.83 -1.50
N ASP A 6 6.02 -14.44 -0.51
CA ASP A 6 6.23 -15.88 -0.44
C ASP A 6 4.91 -16.67 -0.40
N ARG A 7 3.86 -16.12 0.23
CA ARG A 7 2.52 -16.73 0.24
C ARG A 7 1.76 -16.52 -1.07
N ILE A 8 1.97 -15.40 -1.74
CA ILE A 8 1.36 -15.12 -3.05
C ILE A 8 1.94 -16.03 -4.12
N VAL A 9 3.23 -16.38 -4.07
CA VAL A 9 3.86 -17.27 -5.06
C VAL A 9 3.10 -18.58 -5.23
N GLY A 10 2.59 -19.18 -4.15
CA GLY A 10 1.78 -20.41 -4.22
C GLY A 10 0.40 -20.20 -4.87
N MET A 11 -0.06 -18.95 -5.02
CA MET A 11 -1.36 -18.60 -5.62
C MET A 11 -1.24 -18.15 -7.08
N VAL A 12 0.00 -18.00 -7.56
CA VAL A 12 0.31 -17.52 -8.90
C VAL A 12 0.41 -18.70 -9.86
N HIS A 13 -0.27 -18.61 -10.99
CA HIS A 13 -0.19 -19.64 -12.02
C HIS A 13 1.08 -19.42 -12.85
N PRO A 14 2.06 -20.35 -12.85
CA PRO A 14 3.21 -20.22 -13.72
C PRO A 14 2.78 -20.41 -15.18
N TYR A 15 3.16 -19.50 -16.05
CA TYR A 15 3.01 -19.63 -17.51
C TYR A 15 4.02 -20.64 -18.10
N MET A 16 4.42 -21.62 -17.31
CA MET A 16 5.34 -22.67 -17.79
C MET A 16 4.63 -23.55 -18.82
N GLY A 17 5.06 -23.45 -20.07
CA GLY A 17 4.54 -24.26 -21.18
C GLY A 17 3.75 -23.54 -22.26
N GLN A 18 3.44 -22.26 -22.10
CA GLN A 18 2.96 -21.46 -23.23
C GLN A 18 4.15 -21.13 -24.15
N LYS A 19 4.06 -21.51 -25.42
CA LYS A 19 5.03 -21.06 -26.43
C LYS A 19 4.99 -19.54 -26.47
N LEU A 20 6.13 -18.91 -26.19
CA LEU A 20 6.35 -17.48 -26.38
C LEU A 20 6.49 -17.21 -27.87
N ASP A 21 5.38 -17.22 -28.59
CA ASP A 21 5.35 -17.02 -30.04
C ASP A 21 5.58 -15.54 -30.43
N ASN A 22 5.68 -14.63 -29.45
CA ASN A 22 5.88 -13.21 -29.69
C ASN A 22 6.83 -12.61 -28.64
N PRO A 23 7.95 -11.94 -29.01
CA PRO A 23 8.84 -11.24 -28.09
C PRO A 23 8.13 -10.14 -27.27
N ASP A 24 7.05 -9.56 -27.75
CA ASP A 24 6.23 -8.62 -26.98
C ASP A 24 5.50 -9.27 -25.78
N SER A 25 5.43 -10.59 -25.74
CA SER A 25 4.89 -11.33 -24.60
C SER A 25 5.78 -11.28 -23.36
N MET A 26 7.06 -10.92 -23.50
CA MET A 26 7.96 -10.71 -22.38
C MET A 26 7.55 -9.52 -21.47
N ASN A 27 6.72 -8.61 -21.99
CA ASN A 27 6.17 -7.50 -21.20
C ASN A 27 4.87 -7.85 -20.48
N LYS A 28 4.34 -9.05 -20.69
CA LYS A 28 3.18 -9.54 -19.91
C LYS A 28 3.67 -10.15 -18.60
N PRO A 29 2.92 -9.99 -17.50
CA PRO A 29 3.28 -10.64 -16.26
C PRO A 29 3.41 -12.14 -16.48
N MET A 30 4.54 -12.71 -16.08
CA MET A 30 4.82 -14.15 -16.22
C MET A 30 3.92 -15.01 -15.34
N HIS A 31 3.17 -14.37 -14.44
CA HIS A 31 2.32 -15.03 -13.47
C HIS A 31 1.00 -14.27 -13.34
N GLY A 32 -0.07 -15.00 -13.13
CA GLY A 32 -1.39 -14.47 -12.80
C GLY A 32 -1.94 -15.18 -11.57
N LEU A 33 -2.84 -14.55 -10.83
CA LEU A 33 -3.47 -15.22 -9.70
C LEU A 33 -4.36 -16.36 -10.20
N GLN A 34 -4.17 -17.54 -9.60
CA GLN A 34 -5.05 -18.68 -9.84
C GLN A 34 -6.47 -18.30 -9.38
N ASN A 35 -7.45 -18.69 -10.19
CA ASN A 35 -8.87 -18.46 -9.89
C ASN A 35 -9.34 -16.98 -9.87
N GLN A 36 -8.59 -16.06 -10.46
CA GLN A 36 -9.07 -14.69 -10.62
C GLN A 36 -10.30 -14.72 -11.55
N LYS A 37 -11.43 -14.28 -11.04
CA LYS A 37 -12.66 -14.17 -11.83
C LYS A 37 -12.60 -12.92 -12.71
N PRO A 38 -13.18 -12.96 -13.92
CA PRO A 38 -13.32 -11.78 -14.75
C PRO A 38 -13.98 -10.64 -13.95
N GLY A 39 -13.38 -9.44 -14.00
CA GLY A 39 -13.87 -8.26 -13.27
C GLY A 39 -13.48 -8.21 -11.78
N GLN A 40 -12.78 -9.20 -11.25
CA GLN A 40 -12.25 -9.15 -9.89
C GLN A 40 -11.07 -8.17 -9.84
N ARG A 41 -11.15 -7.19 -8.94
CA ARG A 41 -10.07 -6.23 -8.67
C ARG A 41 -9.40 -6.53 -7.34
N ILE A 42 -8.10 -6.42 -7.31
CA ILE A 42 -7.29 -6.62 -6.10
C ILE A 42 -7.05 -5.25 -5.46
N ILE A 43 -7.28 -5.15 -4.16
CA ILE A 43 -6.97 -3.95 -3.38
C ILE A 43 -5.89 -4.31 -2.37
N LEU A 44 -4.74 -3.66 -2.50
CA LEU A 44 -3.61 -3.80 -1.61
C LEU A 44 -3.61 -2.62 -0.63
N LEU A 45 -3.82 -2.91 0.65
CA LEU A 45 -3.74 -1.92 1.72
C LEU A 45 -2.38 -2.03 2.39
N SER A 46 -1.70 -0.92 2.50
CA SER A 46 -0.41 -0.84 3.18
C SER A 46 -0.29 0.44 4.00
N SER A 47 0.74 0.53 4.81
CA SER A 47 1.02 1.71 5.60
C SER A 47 2.53 1.92 5.73
N CYS A 48 2.94 3.18 5.88
CA CYS A 48 4.34 3.50 6.12
C CYS A 48 4.48 4.65 7.12
N ALA A 49 5.69 4.79 7.65
CA ALA A 49 6.03 5.90 8.54
C ALA A 49 6.39 7.18 7.78
N TRP A 50 6.67 7.10 6.48
CA TRP A 50 7.18 8.21 5.67
C TRP A 50 6.07 9.09 5.09
N CYS A 51 6.44 10.32 4.69
CA CYS A 51 5.56 11.27 4.00
C CYS A 51 5.44 10.93 2.53
N ASP A 52 6.56 10.70 1.88
CA ASP A 52 6.65 10.43 0.44
C ASP A 52 6.41 8.94 0.17
N ILE A 53 5.15 8.64 -0.12
CA ILE A 53 4.72 7.28 -0.43
C ILE A 53 5.17 6.84 -1.83
N ASP A 54 5.36 7.76 -2.75
CA ASP A 54 5.70 7.40 -4.13
C ASP A 54 7.13 6.87 -4.21
N VAL A 55 8.08 7.54 -3.57
CA VAL A 55 9.48 7.06 -3.50
C VAL A 55 9.58 5.72 -2.79
N VAL A 56 8.90 5.58 -1.64
CA VAL A 56 8.97 4.34 -0.83
C VAL A 56 8.31 3.16 -1.52
N TYR A 57 7.22 3.40 -2.26
CA TYR A 57 6.41 2.34 -2.85
C TYR A 57 6.68 2.09 -4.34
N GLU A 58 7.52 2.87 -5.00
CA GLU A 58 7.89 2.62 -6.40
C GLU A 58 8.46 1.21 -6.62
N PRO A 59 9.43 0.71 -5.84
CA PRO A 59 9.93 -0.65 -6.01
C PRO A 59 8.87 -1.72 -5.76
N ILE A 60 7.96 -1.45 -4.82
CA ILE A 60 6.87 -2.34 -4.45
C ILE A 60 5.85 -2.41 -5.59
N ARG A 61 5.46 -1.27 -6.16
CA ARG A 61 4.57 -1.19 -7.32
C ARG A 61 5.13 -1.97 -8.49
N LYS A 62 6.43 -1.81 -8.81
CA LYS A 62 7.10 -2.58 -9.87
C LYS A 62 7.01 -4.09 -9.64
N GLN A 63 7.16 -4.56 -8.39
CA GLN A 63 7.01 -5.97 -8.07
C GLN A 63 5.58 -6.46 -8.28
N PHE A 64 4.59 -5.69 -7.83
CA PHE A 64 3.19 -6.05 -8.02
C PHE A 64 2.75 -5.96 -9.48
N ASP A 65 3.28 -5.03 -10.25
CA ASP A 65 3.06 -4.94 -11.70
C ASP A 65 3.52 -6.20 -12.43
N ILE A 66 4.63 -6.79 -11.99
CA ILE A 66 5.14 -8.06 -12.54
C ILE A 66 4.25 -9.23 -12.13
N ILE A 67 3.82 -9.30 -10.87
CA ILE A 67 3.10 -10.45 -10.31
C ILE A 67 1.63 -10.43 -10.71
N LEU A 68 0.98 -9.27 -10.59
CA LEU A 68 -0.47 -9.14 -10.76
C LEU A 68 -0.85 -8.58 -12.14
N GLY A 69 0.08 -7.89 -12.79
CA GLY A 69 -0.17 -7.11 -13.98
C GLY A 69 -0.46 -5.65 -13.67
N LYS A 70 0.07 -4.78 -14.52
CA LYS A 70 -0.19 -3.35 -14.44
C LYS A 70 -1.70 -3.09 -14.56
N ASP A 71 -2.21 -2.18 -13.76
CA ASP A 71 -3.62 -1.78 -13.72
C ASP A 71 -4.62 -2.86 -13.24
N SER A 72 -4.14 -4.02 -12.76
CA SER A 72 -4.99 -5.09 -12.23
C SER A 72 -5.33 -4.93 -10.74
N TYR A 73 -4.70 -3.99 -10.04
CA TYR A 73 -4.85 -3.76 -8.62
C TYR A 73 -4.88 -2.26 -8.27
N ASP A 74 -5.42 -1.95 -7.10
CA ASP A 74 -5.30 -0.64 -6.46
C ASP A 74 -4.37 -0.78 -5.26
N LEU A 75 -3.32 0.04 -5.19
CA LEU A 75 -2.45 0.14 -4.02
C LEU A 75 -2.80 1.39 -3.24
N ILE A 76 -3.31 1.18 -2.02
CA ILE A 76 -3.67 2.25 -1.08
C ILE A 76 -2.68 2.23 0.06
N VAL A 77 -1.96 3.33 0.23
CA VAL A 77 -0.93 3.47 1.25
C VAL A 77 -1.34 4.54 2.26
N CYS A 78 -1.42 4.17 3.54
CA CYS A 78 -1.61 5.14 4.61
C CYS A 78 -0.24 5.67 5.07
N PRO A 79 0.08 6.94 4.77
CA PRO A 79 1.36 7.54 5.19
C PRO A 79 1.34 7.93 6.67
N GLN A 80 2.52 8.26 7.20
CA GLN A 80 2.70 8.88 8.51
C GLN A 80 2.12 8.08 9.69
N MET A 81 2.07 6.74 9.59
CA MET A 81 1.45 5.88 10.62
C MET A 81 2.10 6.02 12.00
N ARG A 82 3.35 6.48 12.07
CA ARG A 82 4.01 6.77 13.36
C ARG A 82 3.30 7.87 14.15
N ALA A 83 2.58 8.76 13.47
CA ALA A 83 1.80 9.81 14.11
C ALA A 83 0.71 9.28 15.07
N LEU A 84 0.30 8.02 14.93
CA LEU A 84 -0.69 7.42 15.84
C LEU A 84 -0.13 7.16 17.24
N HIS A 85 1.19 7.06 17.39
CA HIS A 85 1.86 6.85 18.69
C HIS A 85 2.03 8.15 19.50
N HIS A 86 1.74 9.32 18.92
CA HIS A 86 1.80 10.60 19.60
C HIS A 86 0.46 11.01 20.26
N ARG A 87 0.52 12.05 21.11
CA ARG A 87 -0.69 12.65 21.70
C ARG A 87 -1.73 12.92 20.61
N GLY A 88 -2.99 12.56 20.87
CA GLY A 88 -4.08 12.68 19.90
C GLY A 88 -4.10 11.57 18.84
N GLY A 89 -3.35 10.49 19.02
CA GLY A 89 -3.33 9.33 18.12
C GLY A 89 -4.71 8.72 17.92
N GLU A 90 -5.52 8.64 18.99
CA GLU A 90 -6.90 8.13 18.90
C GLU A 90 -7.79 8.99 17.99
N ARG A 91 -7.70 10.32 18.10
CA ARG A 91 -8.42 11.22 17.20
C ARG A 91 -8.04 11.01 15.75
N ARG A 92 -6.74 10.81 15.47
CA ARG A 92 -6.23 10.52 14.13
C ARG A 92 -6.70 9.17 13.64
N LEU A 93 -6.65 8.16 14.49
CA LEU A 93 -7.17 6.84 14.17
C LEU A 93 -8.66 6.88 13.80
N ASN A 94 -9.47 7.65 14.54
CA ASN A 94 -10.87 7.83 14.23
C ASN A 94 -11.09 8.58 12.90
N MET A 95 -10.22 9.53 12.56
CA MET A 95 -10.25 10.19 11.26
C MET A 95 -9.92 9.19 10.13
N LEU A 96 -8.90 8.36 10.30
CA LEU A 96 -8.56 7.32 9.34
C LEU A 96 -9.70 6.32 9.18
N ARG A 97 -10.29 5.83 10.28
CA ARG A 97 -11.45 4.93 10.23
C ARG A 97 -12.59 5.51 9.39
N LYS A 98 -12.90 6.79 9.54
CA LYS A 98 -13.94 7.46 8.73
C LYS A 98 -13.58 7.48 7.23
N ARG A 99 -12.33 7.81 6.89
CA ARG A 99 -11.87 7.82 5.49
C ARG A 99 -11.97 6.44 4.86
N TYR A 100 -11.48 5.42 5.56
CA TYR A 100 -11.49 4.05 5.06
C TYR A 100 -12.90 3.45 5.04
N ALA A 101 -13.76 3.79 5.98
CA ALA A 101 -15.16 3.39 5.96
C ALA A 101 -15.92 3.99 4.76
N ALA A 102 -15.65 5.26 4.43
CA ALA A 102 -16.24 5.89 3.24
C ALA A 102 -15.79 5.19 1.95
N GLY A 103 -14.47 4.94 1.78
CA GLY A 103 -13.94 4.19 0.64
C GLY A 103 -14.50 2.76 0.58
N GLY A 104 -14.56 2.06 1.70
CA GLY A 104 -15.16 0.72 1.77
C GLY A 104 -16.64 0.71 1.39
N SER A 105 -17.40 1.74 1.78
CA SER A 105 -18.80 1.89 1.39
C SER A 105 -18.97 2.13 -0.10
N GLU A 106 -18.09 2.93 -0.71
CA GLU A 106 -18.07 3.13 -2.17
C GLU A 106 -17.77 1.83 -2.89
N LEU A 107 -16.69 1.15 -2.47
CA LEU A 107 -16.30 -0.14 -3.03
C LEU A 107 -17.44 -1.16 -2.98
N ALA A 108 -18.12 -1.27 -1.84
CA ALA A 108 -19.25 -2.20 -1.69
C ALA A 108 -20.42 -1.88 -2.61
N LYS A 109 -20.65 -0.61 -2.93
CA LYS A 109 -21.75 -0.17 -3.80
C LYS A 109 -21.42 -0.26 -5.29
N THR A 110 -20.18 0.03 -5.66
CA THR A 110 -19.79 0.22 -7.06
C THR A 110 -18.86 -0.87 -7.59
N GLY A 111 -18.30 -1.70 -6.70
CA GLY A 111 -17.29 -2.70 -7.04
C GLY A 111 -15.89 -2.14 -7.34
N LYS A 112 -15.70 -0.82 -7.21
CA LYS A 112 -14.42 -0.14 -7.48
C LYS A 112 -14.26 1.09 -6.59
N LEU A 113 -13.04 1.55 -6.43
CA LEU A 113 -12.74 2.84 -5.78
C LEU A 113 -12.54 3.92 -6.84
N SER A 114 -13.09 5.10 -6.60
CA SER A 114 -12.76 6.28 -7.39
C SER A 114 -11.36 6.78 -7.03
N LYS A 115 -10.77 7.58 -7.92
CA LYS A 115 -9.51 8.24 -7.64
C LYS A 115 -9.62 9.16 -6.43
N GLU A 116 -10.72 9.87 -6.31
CA GLU A 116 -11.03 10.75 -5.18
C GLU A 116 -11.07 9.99 -3.85
N ALA A 117 -11.66 8.80 -3.83
CA ALA A 117 -11.70 7.96 -2.64
C ALA A 117 -10.29 7.51 -2.24
N ILE A 118 -9.47 7.08 -3.22
CA ILE A 118 -8.09 6.69 -2.99
C ILE A 118 -7.28 7.87 -2.46
N ASP A 119 -7.39 9.05 -3.07
CA ASP A 119 -6.69 10.26 -2.64
C ASP A 119 -7.08 10.67 -1.20
N ILE A 120 -8.36 10.55 -0.84
CA ILE A 120 -8.84 10.81 0.54
C ILE A 120 -8.26 9.78 1.52
N MET A 121 -8.24 8.50 1.16
CA MET A 121 -7.71 7.43 2.01
C MET A 121 -6.20 7.59 2.24
N GLN A 122 -5.46 8.04 1.23
CA GLN A 122 -4.01 8.24 1.27
C GLN A 122 -3.60 9.63 1.80
N LYS A 123 -4.57 10.51 2.11
CA LYS A 123 -4.26 11.87 2.56
C LYS A 123 -3.43 11.84 3.85
N PRO A 124 -2.27 12.52 3.89
CA PRO A 124 -1.44 12.63 5.08
C PRO A 124 -2.20 13.19 6.29
N MET A 125 -1.76 12.83 7.49
CA MET A 125 -2.34 13.32 8.75
C MET A 125 -1.83 14.71 9.13
N PHE A 126 -0.61 15.02 8.70
CA PHE A 126 0.08 16.29 8.94
C PHE A 126 0.70 16.81 7.65
N GLY A 127 0.96 18.10 7.60
CA GLY A 127 1.89 18.66 6.62
C GLY A 127 3.30 18.07 6.82
N ASP A 128 4.07 17.98 5.75
CA ASP A 128 5.37 17.30 5.74
C ASP A 128 6.35 17.89 6.75
N GLU A 129 6.42 19.21 6.87
CA GLU A 129 7.29 19.90 7.81
C GLU A 129 6.94 19.56 9.26
N THR A 130 5.67 19.69 9.63
CA THR A 130 5.19 19.33 10.97
C THR A 130 5.45 17.85 11.29
N TYR A 131 5.31 16.98 10.29
CA TYR A 131 5.57 15.57 10.51
C TYR A 131 7.06 15.28 10.69
N ARG A 132 7.94 15.93 9.93
CA ARG A 132 9.40 15.80 10.09
C ARG A 132 9.84 16.24 11.49
N GLU A 133 9.34 17.37 11.98
CA GLU A 133 9.61 17.83 13.35
C GLU A 133 9.19 16.80 14.40
N LEU A 134 7.98 16.20 14.26
CA LEU A 134 7.50 15.15 15.15
C LEU A 134 8.39 13.91 15.12
N VAL A 135 8.89 13.52 13.95
CA VAL A 135 9.79 12.36 13.82
C VAL A 135 11.13 12.67 14.47
N VAL A 136 11.68 13.85 14.26
CA VAL A 136 12.95 14.29 14.92
C VAL A 136 12.81 14.25 16.43
N GLN A 137 11.76 14.88 16.97
CA GLN A 137 11.49 14.86 18.42
C GLN A 137 11.40 13.44 18.98
N PHE A 138 10.71 12.56 18.25
CA PHE A 138 10.58 11.16 18.67
C PHE A 138 11.92 10.42 18.68
N VAL A 139 12.72 10.61 17.62
CA VAL A 139 14.04 9.97 17.51
C VAL A 139 14.97 10.48 18.58
N THR A 140 15.04 11.79 18.79
CA THR A 140 15.85 12.40 19.86
C THR A 140 15.47 11.83 21.23
N HIS A 141 14.17 11.77 21.53
CA HIS A 141 13.71 11.24 22.81
C HIS A 141 14.00 9.74 23.00
N MET A 142 14.09 8.97 21.93
CA MET A 142 14.52 7.56 22.02
C MET A 142 16.00 7.46 22.39
N PHE A 143 16.86 8.25 21.76
CA PHE A 143 18.31 8.23 22.06
C PHE A 143 18.59 8.74 23.48
N ASP A 144 17.91 9.79 23.94
CA ASP A 144 18.06 10.31 25.31
C ASP A 144 17.66 9.29 26.39
N ARG A 145 16.87 8.27 26.07
CA ARG A 145 16.48 7.19 26.99
C ARG A 145 17.50 6.07 27.04
N ASP A 146 18.22 5.82 25.96
CA ASP A 146 19.22 4.74 25.88
C ASP A 146 20.54 5.13 26.57
N ASP A 147 20.82 6.42 26.75
CA ASP A 147 22.00 6.90 27.51
C ASP A 147 21.87 6.74 29.03
N ASN A 148 20.76 6.20 29.53
CA ASN A 148 20.51 5.96 30.97
C ASN A 148 20.53 4.47 31.37
N PHE A 149 21.15 3.57 30.56
CA PHE A 149 21.41 2.18 30.92
C PHE A 149 22.86 1.88 31.14
#